data_8561dd882bea4d19397efce94da43c57
#
_entry.id   8561dd882bea4d19397efce94da43c57
#
_cell.length_a   1.000
_cell.length_b   1.000
_cell.length_c   1.000
_cell.angle_alpha   90.00
_cell.angle_beta   90.00
_cell.angle_gamma   90.00
#
_symmetry.space_group_name_H-M   'P 1'
#
loop_
_entity.id
_entity.type
_entity.pdbx_description
1 polymer ?
#
loop_
_entity_poly.entity_id
_entity_poly.type
_entity_poly.pdbx_seq_one_letter_code
_entity_poly.pdbx_strand_id
1 'polypeptide(L)'
;ETTLSLSSANADEVIQKRILAKNNGAQNFLEADYPNHENDIDSMLVFEDSPELRLYNSAQNYADVYPFVPYQFNLLANSLTQISKHSIQGANLSRGERSLLAFFKETAERNADKESDALVSLDQFYPSLEKWLNETDNAKVIKQAEENSRIVPDPDDQFNIAVLKVLFMIKYVDQNIKPTLNNITNLLIRSVNEDKLALRKQVEMALKILISENLIRQNLKSFVFQTDEEQEVTRLINNIDLNETDVDNKLAVDIFDANVGR
;
A
#
# COMPACT_ATOMS: atom_id res chain seq x y z
N GLU A 1 -20.26 -10.49 -31.77
CA GLU A 1 -20.21 -9.69 -30.54
C GLU A 1 -18.86 -8.97 -30.49
N THR A 2 -18.89 -7.68 -30.81
CA THR A 2 -17.73 -6.79 -30.68
C THR A 2 -17.53 -6.51 -29.20
N THR A 3 -16.61 -7.22 -28.56
CA THR A 3 -16.11 -6.87 -27.22
C THR A 3 -15.29 -5.58 -27.37
N LEU A 4 -15.88 -4.44 -27.06
CA LEU A 4 -15.17 -3.19 -26.85
C LEU A 4 -14.35 -3.37 -25.57
N SER A 5 -13.06 -3.70 -25.70
CA SER A 5 -12.13 -3.53 -24.59
C SER A 5 -11.86 -2.04 -24.43
N LEU A 6 -12.39 -1.45 -23.36
CA LEU A 6 -11.99 -0.11 -22.95
C LEU A 6 -10.49 -0.17 -22.63
N SER A 7 -9.67 0.69 -23.23
CA SER A 7 -8.28 0.82 -22.85
C SER A 7 -8.20 1.49 -21.45
N SER A 8 -7.12 1.29 -20.72
CA SER A 8 -6.93 1.93 -19.38
C SER A 8 -7.13 3.45 -19.40
N ALA A 9 -6.77 4.12 -20.49
CA ALA A 9 -7.03 5.56 -20.71
C ALA A 9 -8.53 5.90 -20.75
N ASN A 10 -9.37 5.00 -21.26
CA ASN A 10 -10.81 5.19 -21.28
C ASN A 10 -11.43 4.99 -19.88
N ALA A 11 -10.86 4.11 -19.06
CA ALA A 11 -11.34 3.91 -17.69
C ALA A 11 -11.09 5.16 -16.83
N ASP A 12 -9.91 5.79 -16.94
CA ASP A 12 -9.58 7.04 -16.23
C ASP A 12 -10.59 8.15 -16.58
N GLU A 13 -10.89 8.32 -17.87
CA GLU A 13 -11.85 9.33 -18.34
C GLU A 13 -13.28 9.04 -17.82
N VAL A 14 -13.69 7.78 -17.81
CA VAL A 14 -15.02 7.39 -17.28
C VAL A 14 -15.09 7.65 -15.77
N ILE A 15 -14.04 7.35 -15.02
CA ILE A 15 -13.98 7.61 -13.57
C ILE A 15 -14.13 9.12 -13.34
N GLN A 16 -13.35 9.95 -14.00
CA GLN A 16 -13.40 11.41 -13.86
C GLN A 16 -14.78 11.97 -14.21
N LYS A 17 -15.34 11.60 -15.36
CA LYS A 17 -16.59 12.18 -15.87
C LYS A 17 -17.86 11.63 -15.23
N ARG A 18 -17.83 10.41 -14.68
CA ARG A 18 -19.05 9.72 -14.18
C ARG A 18 -19.07 9.51 -12.69
N ILE A 19 -17.90 9.26 -12.09
CA ILE A 19 -17.80 8.98 -10.66
C ILE A 19 -17.41 10.25 -9.89
N LEU A 20 -16.43 11.00 -10.42
CA LEU A 20 -15.88 12.18 -9.75
C LEU A 20 -16.47 13.51 -10.26
N ALA A 21 -17.50 13.47 -11.11
CA ALA A 21 -18.16 14.67 -11.59
C ALA A 21 -18.67 15.51 -10.42
N LYS A 22 -18.27 16.78 -10.40
CA LYS A 22 -18.66 17.75 -9.40
C LYS A 22 -19.66 18.73 -9.97
N ASN A 23 -20.44 19.36 -9.10
CA ASN A 23 -21.21 20.53 -9.50
C ASN A 23 -20.29 21.73 -9.79
N ASN A 24 -20.80 22.73 -10.50
CA ASN A 24 -20.00 23.89 -10.90
C ASN A 24 -19.38 24.65 -9.71
N GLY A 25 -20.07 24.68 -8.55
CA GLY A 25 -19.58 25.35 -7.38
C GLY A 25 -18.35 24.66 -6.78
N ALA A 26 -18.41 23.33 -6.64
CA ALA A 26 -17.31 22.52 -6.13
C ALA A 26 -16.13 22.53 -7.13
N GLN A 27 -16.41 22.42 -8.43
CA GLN A 27 -15.39 22.50 -9.48
C GLN A 27 -14.61 23.83 -9.39
N ASN A 28 -15.32 24.96 -9.41
CA ASN A 28 -14.72 26.29 -9.35
C ASN A 28 -13.94 26.51 -8.03
N PHE A 29 -14.45 25.98 -6.91
CA PHE A 29 -13.76 26.07 -5.63
C PHE A 29 -12.41 25.32 -5.68
N LEU A 30 -12.39 24.08 -6.13
CA LEU A 30 -11.17 23.28 -6.22
C LEU A 30 -10.15 23.86 -7.21
N GLU A 31 -10.62 24.38 -8.36
CA GLU A 31 -9.74 25.05 -9.33
C GLU A 31 -9.11 26.34 -8.78
N ALA A 32 -9.85 27.09 -7.96
CA ALA A 32 -9.35 28.30 -7.33
C ALA A 32 -8.41 28.01 -6.14
N ASP A 33 -8.60 26.87 -5.47
CA ASP A 33 -7.83 26.49 -4.30
C ASP A 33 -6.50 25.80 -4.67
N TYR A 34 -6.43 25.07 -5.77
CA TYR A 34 -5.24 24.32 -6.18
C TYR A 34 -3.92 25.10 -6.18
N PRO A 35 -3.86 26.35 -6.68
CA PRO A 35 -2.62 27.14 -6.67
C PRO A 35 -2.03 27.37 -5.28
N ASN A 36 -2.85 27.26 -4.23
CA ASN A 36 -2.38 27.39 -2.84
C ASN A 36 -1.65 26.14 -2.35
N HIS A 37 -1.89 24.99 -2.99
CA HIS A 37 -1.40 23.66 -2.57
C HIS A 37 -0.46 23.01 -3.58
N GLU A 38 -0.35 23.51 -4.81
CA GLU A 38 0.43 22.90 -5.90
C GLU A 38 1.86 22.58 -5.47
N ASN A 39 2.59 23.57 -4.97
CA ASN A 39 3.98 23.39 -4.56
C ASN A 39 4.14 22.42 -3.38
N ASP A 40 3.20 22.42 -2.45
CA ASP A 40 3.22 21.53 -1.29
C ASP A 40 2.94 20.07 -1.72
N ILE A 41 1.94 19.86 -2.57
CA ILE A 41 1.62 18.55 -3.15
C ILE A 41 2.82 17.99 -3.94
N ASP A 42 3.40 18.79 -4.82
CA ASP A 42 4.54 18.37 -5.65
C ASP A 42 5.75 18.04 -4.79
N SER A 43 6.02 18.81 -3.73
CA SER A 43 7.12 18.52 -2.80
C SER A 43 6.87 17.31 -1.92
N MET A 44 5.61 17.07 -1.52
CA MET A 44 5.23 15.91 -0.70
C MET A 44 5.30 14.61 -1.50
N LEU A 45 4.86 14.60 -2.75
CA LEU A 45 4.69 13.39 -3.57
C LEU A 45 5.90 13.06 -4.45
N VAL A 46 7.12 13.37 -3.97
CA VAL A 46 8.35 12.95 -4.64
C VAL A 46 8.63 11.48 -4.36
N PHE A 47 8.53 10.63 -5.39
CA PHE A 47 8.79 9.19 -5.30
C PHE A 47 10.25 8.87 -5.65
N GLU A 48 10.87 7.97 -4.87
CA GLU A 48 12.27 7.56 -5.00
C GLU A 48 12.38 6.23 -5.78
N ASP A 49 13.45 6.09 -6.56
CA ASP A 49 13.82 4.83 -7.23
C ASP A 49 12.64 4.17 -8.00
N SER A 50 11.74 4.98 -8.52
CA SER A 50 10.53 4.57 -9.22
C SER A 50 10.42 5.31 -10.55
N PRO A 51 9.72 4.76 -11.56
CA PRO A 51 9.36 5.54 -12.73
C PRO A 51 8.58 6.80 -12.34
N GLU A 52 8.59 7.80 -13.21
CA GLU A 52 7.83 9.01 -12.98
C GLU A 52 6.33 8.70 -12.84
N LEU A 53 5.80 9.02 -11.67
CA LEU A 53 4.38 8.88 -11.36
C LEU A 53 3.67 10.19 -11.65
N ARG A 54 2.53 10.12 -12.35
CA ARG A 54 1.77 11.30 -12.74
C ARG A 54 1.17 11.98 -11.52
N LEU A 55 1.46 13.27 -11.36
CA LEU A 55 0.81 14.15 -10.40
C LEU A 55 -0.22 15.04 -11.13
N TYR A 56 -0.81 15.98 -10.43
CA TYR A 56 -1.68 16.98 -11.06
C TYR A 56 -0.88 17.88 -12.01
N ASN A 57 -1.47 18.21 -13.14
CA ASN A 57 -0.82 19.02 -14.16
C ASN A 57 -1.48 20.38 -14.39
N SER A 58 -2.59 20.64 -13.72
CA SER A 58 -3.35 21.88 -13.78
C SER A 58 -4.43 21.92 -12.70
N ALA A 59 -4.93 23.11 -12.39
CA ALA A 59 -6.06 23.32 -11.49
C ALA A 59 -7.32 22.55 -11.95
N GLN A 60 -7.59 22.54 -13.25
CA GLN A 60 -8.69 21.75 -13.81
C GLN A 60 -8.49 20.26 -13.58
N ASN A 61 -7.28 19.72 -13.84
CA ASN A 61 -6.98 18.32 -13.60
C ASN A 61 -7.10 17.95 -12.12
N TYR A 62 -6.64 18.84 -11.21
CA TYR A 62 -6.87 18.68 -9.77
C TYR A 62 -8.36 18.55 -9.46
N ALA A 63 -9.17 19.50 -9.91
CA ALA A 63 -10.60 19.50 -9.66
C ALA A 63 -11.32 18.27 -10.27
N ASP A 64 -10.90 17.80 -11.46
CA ASP A 64 -11.49 16.65 -12.13
C ASP A 64 -11.19 15.33 -11.40
N VAL A 65 -9.99 15.21 -10.79
CA VAL A 65 -9.50 13.96 -10.18
C VAL A 65 -9.73 13.90 -8.67
N TYR A 66 -9.74 15.07 -7.99
CA TYR A 66 -9.93 15.16 -6.54
C TYR A 66 -11.08 14.26 -6.03
N PRO A 67 -10.91 13.54 -4.91
CA PRO A 67 -9.81 13.57 -3.94
C PRO A 67 -8.67 12.57 -4.22
N PHE A 68 -8.60 12.03 -5.42
CA PHE A 68 -7.56 11.10 -5.84
C PHE A 68 -6.39 11.83 -6.50
N VAL A 69 -5.21 11.20 -6.45
CA VAL A 69 -4.02 11.69 -7.16
C VAL A 69 -3.85 10.91 -8.47
N PRO A 70 -3.47 11.56 -9.58
CA PRO A 70 -3.42 10.91 -10.90
C PRO A 70 -2.61 9.60 -10.97
N TYR A 71 -1.53 9.45 -10.19
CA TYR A 71 -0.74 8.21 -10.19
C TYR A 71 -1.54 6.99 -9.72
N GLN A 72 -2.56 7.19 -8.88
CA GLN A 72 -3.33 6.09 -8.28
C GLN A 72 -4.10 5.29 -9.32
N PHE A 73 -4.52 5.89 -10.43
CA PHE A 73 -5.25 5.20 -11.49
C PHE A 73 -4.42 4.05 -12.07
N ASN A 74 -3.21 4.36 -12.53
CA ASN A 74 -2.32 3.35 -13.11
C ASN A 74 -1.76 2.39 -12.06
N LEU A 75 -1.38 2.91 -10.89
CA LEU A 75 -0.84 2.07 -9.82
C LEU A 75 -1.89 1.04 -9.38
N LEU A 76 -3.12 1.44 -9.13
CA LEU A 76 -4.19 0.54 -8.72
C LEU A 76 -4.51 -0.48 -9.81
N ALA A 77 -4.63 -0.06 -11.08
CA ALA A 77 -4.86 -0.96 -12.20
C ALA A 77 -3.77 -2.04 -12.33
N ASN A 78 -2.50 -1.64 -12.19
CA ASN A 78 -1.37 -2.55 -12.19
C ASN A 78 -1.39 -3.49 -10.98
N SER A 79 -1.64 -2.95 -9.78
CA SER A 79 -1.74 -3.73 -8.54
C SER A 79 -2.82 -4.81 -8.65
N LEU A 80 -4.03 -4.45 -9.07
CA LEU A 80 -5.13 -5.40 -9.25
C LEU A 80 -4.80 -6.49 -10.28
N THR A 81 -4.15 -6.11 -11.39
CA THR A 81 -3.73 -7.04 -12.43
C THR A 81 -2.70 -8.04 -11.90
N GLN A 82 -1.71 -7.56 -11.14
CA GLN A 82 -0.67 -8.44 -10.62
C GLN A 82 -1.17 -9.30 -9.45
N ILE A 83 -1.95 -8.75 -8.53
CA ILE A 83 -2.60 -9.52 -7.46
C ILE A 83 -3.45 -10.66 -8.06
N SER A 84 -4.21 -10.36 -9.11
CA SER A 84 -5.02 -11.37 -9.82
C SER A 84 -4.19 -12.51 -10.39
N LYS A 85 -3.00 -12.23 -10.94
CA LYS A 85 -2.10 -13.25 -11.50
C LYS A 85 -1.46 -14.14 -10.43
N HIS A 86 -1.21 -13.57 -9.25
CA HIS A 86 -0.55 -14.27 -8.15
C HIS A 86 -1.53 -14.91 -7.15
N SER A 87 -2.84 -14.71 -7.31
CA SER A 87 -3.86 -15.35 -6.48
C SER A 87 -4.46 -16.55 -7.21
N ILE A 88 -4.51 -17.70 -6.54
CA ILE A 88 -5.11 -18.94 -7.09
C ILE A 88 -6.59 -18.74 -7.46
N GLN A 89 -7.26 -17.80 -6.80
CA GLN A 89 -8.67 -17.46 -7.05
C GLN A 89 -8.85 -16.18 -7.89
N GLY A 90 -7.75 -15.60 -8.37
CA GLY A 90 -7.71 -14.28 -9.02
C GLY A 90 -8.38 -14.17 -10.39
N ALA A 91 -8.90 -15.26 -10.96
CA ALA A 91 -9.61 -15.26 -12.24
C ALA A 91 -10.82 -14.30 -12.27
N ASN A 92 -11.39 -13.96 -11.11
CA ASN A 92 -12.52 -13.03 -11.01
C ASN A 92 -12.11 -11.54 -11.00
N LEU A 93 -10.85 -11.22 -10.59
CA LEU A 93 -10.29 -9.86 -10.68
C LEU A 93 -9.93 -9.47 -12.12
N SER A 94 -9.80 -10.45 -13.03
CA SER A 94 -9.38 -10.25 -14.43
C SER A 94 -10.43 -9.55 -15.32
N ARG A 95 -11.60 -9.22 -14.81
CA ARG A 95 -12.58 -8.33 -15.51
C ARG A 95 -12.26 -6.84 -15.26
N GLY A 96 -11.02 -6.53 -15.07
CA GLY A 96 -10.17 -5.35 -14.98
C GLY A 96 -10.86 -4.00 -14.81
N GLU A 97 -11.57 -3.54 -15.80
CA GLU A 97 -12.10 -2.18 -15.87
C GLU A 97 -13.33 -1.95 -14.99
N ARG A 98 -14.24 -2.92 -14.93
CA ARG A 98 -15.44 -2.81 -14.07
C ARG A 98 -15.05 -2.84 -12.60
N SER A 99 -14.00 -3.61 -12.27
CA SER A 99 -13.45 -3.64 -10.91
C SER A 99 -12.83 -2.30 -10.55
N LEU A 100 -12.01 -1.72 -11.44
CA LEU A 100 -11.37 -0.42 -11.21
C LEU A 100 -12.41 0.68 -10.98
N LEU A 101 -13.44 0.76 -11.81
CA LEU A 101 -14.56 1.69 -11.62
C LEU A 101 -15.24 1.52 -10.26
N ALA A 102 -15.49 0.27 -9.84
CA ALA A 102 -16.11 -0.02 -8.56
C ALA A 102 -15.20 0.41 -7.38
N PHE A 103 -13.89 0.16 -7.46
CA PHE A 103 -12.94 0.57 -6.42
C PHE A 103 -12.89 2.09 -6.24
N PHE A 104 -12.80 2.85 -7.33
CA PHE A 104 -12.84 4.31 -7.25
C PHE A 104 -14.17 4.82 -6.72
N LYS A 105 -15.30 4.27 -7.21
CA LYS A 105 -16.63 4.66 -6.74
C LYS A 105 -16.80 4.41 -5.25
N GLU A 106 -16.59 3.17 -4.81
CA GLU A 106 -16.76 2.81 -3.39
C GLU A 106 -15.82 3.59 -2.47
N THR A 107 -14.60 3.88 -2.93
CA THR A 107 -13.64 4.67 -2.15
C THR A 107 -14.03 6.13 -2.12
N ALA A 108 -14.52 6.71 -3.22
CA ALA A 108 -15.05 8.07 -3.24
C ALA A 108 -16.27 8.21 -2.30
N GLU A 109 -17.20 7.25 -2.34
CA GLU A 109 -18.37 7.22 -1.46
C GLU A 109 -17.99 7.18 0.03
N ARG A 110 -16.98 6.38 0.40
CA ARG A 110 -16.48 6.33 1.79
C ARG A 110 -15.80 7.61 2.26
N ASN A 111 -15.34 8.44 1.35
CA ASN A 111 -14.66 9.70 1.64
C ASN A 111 -15.53 10.94 1.34
N ALA A 112 -16.82 10.76 1.03
CA ALA A 112 -17.69 11.86 0.61
C ALA A 112 -17.90 12.95 1.68
N ASP A 113 -17.81 12.58 2.96
CA ASP A 113 -18.02 13.49 4.10
C ASP A 113 -16.70 14.09 4.63
N LYS A 114 -15.57 13.88 3.93
CA LYS A 114 -14.29 14.44 4.33
C LYS A 114 -14.19 15.93 3.96
N GLU A 115 -13.32 16.64 4.65
CA GLU A 115 -13.03 18.06 4.39
C GLU A 115 -12.39 18.26 3.02
N SER A 116 -12.42 19.49 2.51
CA SER A 116 -11.97 19.83 1.15
C SER A 116 -10.45 19.75 0.94
N ASP A 117 -9.67 19.54 2.00
CA ASP A 117 -8.22 19.30 1.96
C ASP A 117 -7.84 17.81 1.99
N ALA A 118 -8.84 16.92 2.14
CA ALA A 118 -8.60 15.49 2.23
C ALA A 118 -8.14 14.88 0.91
N LEU A 119 -7.13 14.02 0.96
CA LEU A 119 -6.70 13.15 -0.13
C LEU A 119 -7.00 11.69 0.22
N VAL A 120 -7.20 10.87 -0.79
CA VAL A 120 -7.37 9.42 -0.62
C VAL A 120 -6.00 8.75 -0.64
N SER A 121 -5.62 8.14 0.47
CA SER A 121 -4.41 7.30 0.56
C SER A 121 -4.65 5.91 -0.02
N LEU A 122 -3.57 5.19 -0.38
CA LEU A 122 -3.69 3.91 -1.10
C LEU A 122 -4.38 2.82 -0.27
N ASP A 123 -4.16 2.77 1.05
CA ASP A 123 -4.80 1.82 1.95
C ASP A 123 -6.34 1.88 1.92
N GLN A 124 -6.90 3.04 1.58
CA GLN A 124 -8.36 3.24 1.54
C GLN A 124 -9.05 2.50 0.38
N PHE A 125 -8.31 1.99 -0.59
CA PHE A 125 -8.82 1.09 -1.61
C PHE A 125 -8.94 -0.36 -1.14
N TYR A 126 -8.22 -0.73 -0.06
CA TYR A 126 -8.17 -2.11 0.42
C TYR A 126 -9.54 -2.71 0.78
N PRO A 127 -10.48 -2.01 1.45
CA PRO A 127 -11.79 -2.58 1.76
C PRO A 127 -12.59 -3.02 0.52
N SER A 128 -12.39 -2.37 -0.63
CA SER A 128 -12.99 -2.82 -1.90
C SER A 128 -12.24 -4.03 -2.46
N LEU A 129 -10.91 -4.07 -2.33
CA LEU A 129 -10.09 -5.20 -2.75
C LEU A 129 -10.39 -6.45 -1.92
N GLU A 130 -10.52 -6.33 -0.60
CA GLU A 130 -10.80 -7.41 0.32
C GLU A 130 -12.05 -8.22 -0.06
N LYS A 131 -13.11 -7.54 -0.47
CA LYS A 131 -14.35 -8.19 -0.98
C LYS A 131 -14.11 -9.13 -2.16
N TRP A 132 -13.05 -8.89 -2.94
CA TRP A 132 -12.68 -9.68 -4.12
C TRP A 132 -11.65 -10.76 -3.81
N LEU A 133 -10.87 -10.57 -2.75
CA LEU A 133 -9.85 -11.53 -2.35
C LEU A 133 -10.44 -12.79 -1.72
N ASN A 134 -11.68 -12.76 -1.24
CA ASN A 134 -12.39 -13.87 -0.58
C ASN A 134 -11.40 -14.76 0.17
N GLU A 135 -11.34 -14.87 1.41
CA GLU A 135 -10.56 -15.80 2.24
C GLU A 135 -9.21 -16.30 1.65
N THR A 136 -8.55 -15.52 0.77
CA THR A 136 -7.20 -15.86 0.30
C THR A 136 -6.23 -15.80 1.47
N ASP A 137 -5.13 -16.53 1.39
CA ASP A 137 -4.11 -16.55 2.45
C ASP A 137 -3.58 -15.15 2.79
N ASN A 138 -3.47 -14.27 1.79
CA ASN A 138 -3.05 -12.88 1.99
C ASN A 138 -4.10 -12.03 2.75
N ALA A 139 -5.39 -12.23 2.49
CA ALA A 139 -6.47 -11.56 3.24
C ALA A 139 -6.52 -12.06 4.69
N LYS A 140 -6.25 -13.34 4.92
CA LYS A 140 -6.14 -13.91 6.28
C LYS A 140 -5.01 -13.28 7.08
N VAL A 141 -3.83 -13.09 6.46
CA VAL A 141 -2.68 -12.43 7.12
C VAL A 141 -3.07 -11.05 7.63
N ILE A 142 -3.74 -10.24 6.80
CA ILE A 142 -4.15 -8.89 7.20
C ILE A 142 -5.21 -8.95 8.31
N LYS A 143 -6.20 -9.83 8.19
CA LYS A 143 -7.24 -10.00 9.21
C LYS A 143 -6.67 -10.47 10.55
N GLN A 144 -5.73 -11.41 10.55
CA GLN A 144 -5.04 -11.84 11.77
C GLN A 144 -4.21 -10.70 12.38
N ALA A 145 -3.60 -9.85 11.55
CA ALA A 145 -2.89 -8.69 12.01
C ALA A 145 -3.81 -7.64 12.67
N GLU A 146 -5.02 -7.46 12.15
CA GLU A 146 -6.05 -6.58 12.75
C GLU A 146 -6.50 -7.05 14.15
N GLU A 147 -6.46 -8.36 14.40
CA GLU A 147 -6.82 -8.97 15.69
C GLU A 147 -5.63 -9.05 16.67
N ASN A 148 -4.41 -8.74 16.23
CA ASN A 148 -3.20 -8.85 17.05
C ASN A 148 -2.97 -7.56 17.87
N SER A 149 -3.11 -7.64 19.20
CA SER A 149 -2.92 -6.52 20.12
C SER A 149 -1.50 -5.91 20.14
N ARG A 150 -0.50 -6.59 19.62
CA ARG A 150 0.85 -6.02 19.46
C ARG A 150 0.95 -5.10 18.27
N ILE A 151 0.11 -5.35 17.24
CA ILE A 151 0.05 -4.54 16.02
C ILE A 151 -0.98 -3.43 16.19
N VAL A 152 -2.12 -3.74 16.80
CA VAL A 152 -3.24 -2.84 17.05
C VAL A 152 -3.47 -2.77 18.56
N PRO A 153 -2.63 -2.04 19.31
CA PRO A 153 -2.80 -1.90 20.75
C PRO A 153 -4.04 -1.08 21.13
N ASP A 154 -4.44 -0.16 20.27
CA ASP A 154 -5.67 0.61 20.35
C ASP A 154 -6.56 0.26 19.14
N PRO A 155 -7.76 -0.30 19.34
CA PRO A 155 -8.68 -0.63 18.27
C PRO A 155 -9.07 0.56 17.37
N ASP A 156 -9.01 1.78 17.88
CA ASP A 156 -9.31 3.00 17.13
C ASP A 156 -8.11 3.47 16.29
N ASP A 157 -6.89 2.97 16.57
CA ASP A 157 -5.68 3.27 15.79
C ASP A 157 -5.30 2.11 14.88
N GLN A 158 -5.74 2.18 13.64
CA GLN A 158 -5.47 1.19 12.59
C GLN A 158 -4.26 1.56 11.70
N PHE A 159 -3.39 2.48 12.13
CA PHE A 159 -2.33 2.99 11.27
C PHE A 159 -1.32 1.90 10.85
N ASN A 160 -0.92 1.01 11.76
CA ASN A 160 -0.02 -0.10 11.42
C ASN A 160 -0.63 -1.02 10.35
N ILE A 161 -1.94 -1.24 10.42
CA ILE A 161 -2.69 -2.01 9.43
C ILE A 161 -2.77 -1.27 8.09
N ALA A 162 -2.93 0.06 8.10
CA ALA A 162 -2.90 0.85 6.86
C ALA A 162 -1.55 0.69 6.14
N VAL A 163 -0.42 0.72 6.86
CA VAL A 163 0.92 0.45 6.30
C VAL A 163 1.00 -0.96 5.72
N LEU A 164 0.49 -1.98 6.43
CA LEU A 164 0.47 -3.36 5.96
C LEU A 164 -0.36 -3.52 4.68
N LYS A 165 -1.55 -2.89 4.62
CA LYS A 165 -2.43 -2.87 3.45
C LYS A 165 -1.74 -2.25 2.23
N VAL A 166 -1.05 -1.12 2.41
CA VAL A 166 -0.25 -0.50 1.34
C VAL A 166 0.80 -1.46 0.82
N LEU A 167 1.60 -2.06 1.71
CA LEU A 167 2.65 -3.01 1.32
C LEU A 167 2.11 -4.24 0.60
N PHE A 168 0.96 -4.76 1.01
CA PHE A 168 0.28 -5.82 0.28
C PHE A 168 -0.13 -5.38 -1.12
N MET A 169 -0.75 -4.21 -1.26
CA MET A 169 -1.25 -3.72 -2.56
C MET A 169 -0.13 -3.48 -3.57
N ILE A 170 1.08 -3.08 -3.11
CA ILE A 170 2.22 -2.84 -4.00
C ILE A 170 3.20 -4.01 -4.11
N LYS A 171 2.91 -5.15 -3.46
CA LYS A 171 3.83 -6.31 -3.39
C LYS A 171 4.34 -6.77 -4.75
N TYR A 172 3.49 -6.78 -5.76
CA TYR A 172 3.79 -7.35 -7.08
C TYR A 172 4.01 -6.29 -8.17
N VAL A 173 4.16 -5.02 -7.80
CA VAL A 173 4.35 -3.89 -8.73
C VAL A 173 5.63 -3.09 -8.45
N ASP A 174 6.67 -3.78 -8.02
CA ASP A 174 7.97 -3.20 -7.66
C ASP A 174 8.67 -2.47 -8.82
N GLN A 175 8.29 -2.76 -10.05
CA GLN A 175 8.73 -2.03 -11.24
C GLN A 175 8.01 -0.68 -11.42
N ASN A 176 6.83 -0.52 -10.81
CA ASN A 176 6.05 0.71 -10.86
C ASN A 176 6.36 1.61 -9.67
N ILE A 177 6.62 1.02 -8.50
CA ILE A 177 6.94 1.74 -7.28
C ILE A 177 7.80 0.89 -6.36
N LYS A 178 8.92 1.43 -5.90
CA LYS A 178 9.75 0.75 -4.88
C LYS A 178 9.15 0.98 -3.49
N PRO A 179 8.99 -0.08 -2.67
CA PRO A 179 8.42 0.03 -1.33
C PRO A 179 9.46 0.57 -0.32
N THR A 180 10.00 1.76 -0.57
CA THR A 180 10.89 2.47 0.35
C THR A 180 10.09 3.20 1.44
N LEU A 181 10.74 3.56 2.54
CA LEU A 181 10.10 4.34 3.61
C LEU A 181 9.45 5.62 3.07
N ASN A 182 10.14 6.36 2.17
CA ASN A 182 9.61 7.58 1.59
C ASN A 182 8.37 7.29 0.71
N ASN A 183 8.44 6.29 -0.15
CA ASN A 183 7.34 5.96 -1.05
C ASN A 183 6.11 5.43 -0.29
N ILE A 184 6.31 4.59 0.74
CA ILE A 184 5.22 4.14 1.61
C ILE A 184 4.57 5.33 2.31
N THR A 185 5.38 6.29 2.81
CA THR A 185 4.87 7.53 3.41
C THR A 185 4.01 8.31 2.42
N ASN A 186 4.48 8.48 1.18
CA ASN A 186 3.74 9.20 0.14
C ASN A 186 2.40 8.52 -0.20
N LEU A 187 2.36 7.19 -0.21
CA LEU A 187 1.13 6.43 -0.47
C LEU A 187 0.09 6.53 0.66
N LEU A 188 0.51 6.98 1.84
CA LEU A 188 -0.33 7.15 3.03
C LEU A 188 -0.75 8.59 3.30
N ILE A 189 -0.37 9.55 2.47
CA ILE A 189 -0.78 10.96 2.59
C ILE A 189 -2.30 11.05 2.47
N ARG A 190 -2.94 11.76 3.41
CA ARG A 190 -4.40 11.90 3.54
C ARG A 190 -4.92 13.33 3.48
N SER A 191 -4.03 14.31 3.36
CA SER A 191 -4.39 15.72 3.26
C SER A 191 -3.37 16.47 2.41
N VAL A 192 -3.79 17.53 1.72
CA VAL A 192 -2.87 18.46 1.05
C VAL A 192 -2.01 19.26 2.04
N ASN A 193 -2.43 19.30 3.31
CA ASN A 193 -1.75 19.95 4.43
C ASN A 193 -1.02 18.95 5.35
N GLU A 194 -0.71 17.75 4.87
CA GLU A 194 -0.10 16.69 5.68
C GLU A 194 1.29 17.07 6.23
N ASP A 195 1.52 16.90 7.52
CA ASP A 195 2.88 16.92 8.08
C ASP A 195 3.62 15.65 7.68
N LYS A 196 4.25 15.67 6.51
CA LYS A 196 4.99 14.53 5.97
C LYS A 196 6.09 14.03 6.90
N LEU A 197 6.73 14.90 7.70
CA LEU A 197 7.79 14.48 8.63
C LEU A 197 7.22 13.69 9.80
N ALA A 198 6.09 14.13 10.34
CA ALA A 198 5.37 13.41 11.39
C ALA A 198 4.84 12.08 10.86
N LEU A 199 4.19 12.07 9.69
CA LEU A 199 3.71 10.87 9.02
C LEU A 199 4.84 9.86 8.77
N ARG A 200 6.00 10.32 8.27
CA ARG A 200 7.16 9.46 8.02
C ARG A 200 7.66 8.77 9.30
N LYS A 201 7.67 9.47 10.44
CA LYS A 201 8.03 8.87 11.72
C LYS A 201 7.04 7.80 12.16
N GLN A 202 5.75 8.04 11.95
CA GLN A 202 4.71 7.05 12.25
C GLN A 202 4.87 5.81 11.36
N VAL A 203 5.11 5.98 10.05
CA VAL A 203 5.39 4.87 9.12
C VAL A 203 6.62 4.08 9.56
N GLU A 204 7.71 4.75 9.95
CA GLU A 204 8.92 4.09 10.43
C GLU A 204 8.66 3.24 11.69
N MET A 205 7.85 3.74 12.62
CA MET A 205 7.46 2.98 13.82
C MET A 205 6.58 1.77 13.45
N ALA A 206 5.61 1.97 12.58
CA ALA A 206 4.75 0.88 12.08
C ALA A 206 5.56 -0.22 11.39
N LEU A 207 6.52 0.15 10.53
CA LEU A 207 7.39 -0.82 9.85
C LEU A 207 8.22 -1.65 10.85
N LYS A 208 8.74 -1.05 11.92
CA LYS A 208 9.46 -1.78 12.97
C LYS A 208 8.56 -2.81 13.68
N ILE A 209 7.33 -2.44 13.99
CA ILE A 209 6.34 -3.35 14.60
C ILE A 209 6.03 -4.51 13.63
N LEU A 210 5.72 -4.21 12.37
CA LEU A 210 5.38 -5.21 11.38
C LEU A 210 6.54 -6.17 11.06
N ILE A 211 7.80 -5.71 11.12
CA ILE A 211 9.00 -6.56 11.02
C ILE A 211 9.08 -7.49 12.24
N SER A 212 8.90 -6.97 13.45
CA SER A 212 8.99 -7.78 14.68
C SER A 212 7.94 -8.89 14.75
N GLU A 213 6.79 -8.69 14.12
CA GLU A 213 5.72 -9.68 14.00
C GLU A 213 5.84 -10.58 12.74
N ASN A 214 6.93 -10.46 11.97
CA ASN A 214 7.22 -11.22 10.75
C ASN A 214 6.19 -11.05 9.62
N LEU A 215 5.43 -9.96 9.61
CA LEU A 215 4.46 -9.68 8.55
C LEU A 215 5.08 -9.05 7.32
N ILE A 216 6.22 -8.42 7.51
CA ILE A 216 7.01 -7.81 6.44
C ILE A 216 8.50 -8.12 6.64
N ARG A 217 9.26 -8.08 5.57
CA ARG A 217 10.71 -8.21 5.58
C ARG A 217 11.35 -6.95 4.99
N GLN A 218 12.42 -6.47 5.64
CA GLN A 218 13.26 -5.44 5.07
C GLN A 218 14.33 -6.07 4.16
N ASN A 219 14.43 -5.55 2.94
CA ASN A 219 15.48 -5.90 1.99
C ASN A 219 16.16 -4.61 1.53
N LEU A 220 17.37 -4.34 2.08
CA LEU A 220 18.08 -3.06 1.90
C LEU A 220 17.22 -1.87 2.32
N LYS A 221 16.78 -1.04 1.37
CA LYS A 221 15.92 0.13 1.62
C LYS A 221 14.43 -0.14 1.43
N SER A 222 14.07 -1.35 1.00
CA SER A 222 12.70 -1.72 0.64
C SER A 222 12.07 -2.64 1.68
N PHE A 223 10.75 -2.54 1.82
CA PHE A 223 9.96 -3.35 2.74
C PHE A 223 8.97 -4.20 1.93
N VAL A 224 8.92 -5.49 2.19
CA VAL A 224 8.13 -6.45 1.41
C VAL A 224 7.15 -7.16 2.31
N PHE A 225 5.87 -7.11 1.93
CA PHE A 225 4.81 -7.90 2.58
C PHE A 225 5.10 -9.40 2.45
N GLN A 226 4.95 -10.15 3.54
CA GLN A 226 5.13 -11.59 3.57
C GLN A 226 3.78 -12.31 3.57
N THR A 227 3.59 -13.24 2.62
CA THR A 227 2.48 -14.19 2.66
C THR A 227 2.64 -15.14 3.83
N ASP A 228 1.60 -15.90 4.18
CA ASP A 228 1.66 -16.90 5.26
C ASP A 228 2.79 -17.92 5.02
N GLU A 229 2.92 -18.42 3.80
CA GLU A 229 4.00 -19.32 3.40
C GLU A 229 5.39 -18.68 3.55
N GLU A 230 5.56 -17.42 3.14
CA GLU A 230 6.83 -16.69 3.27
C GLU A 230 7.20 -16.43 4.74
N GLN A 231 6.21 -16.17 5.59
CA GLN A 231 6.40 -16.04 7.04
C GLN A 231 6.89 -17.35 7.66
N GLU A 232 6.29 -18.48 7.27
CA GLU A 232 6.71 -19.79 7.76
C GLU A 232 8.15 -20.11 7.36
N VAL A 233 8.52 -19.85 6.10
CA VAL A 233 9.92 -19.99 5.64
C VAL A 233 10.86 -19.10 6.46
N THR A 234 10.49 -17.87 6.72
CA THR A 234 11.29 -16.94 7.54
C THR A 234 11.47 -17.44 8.97
N ARG A 235 10.40 -17.98 9.58
CA ARG A 235 10.48 -18.61 10.93
C ARG A 235 11.41 -19.82 10.95
N LEU A 236 11.33 -20.67 9.92
CA LEU A 236 12.22 -21.83 9.79
C LEU A 236 13.68 -21.42 9.68
N ILE A 237 14.00 -20.42 8.84
CA ILE A 237 15.36 -19.91 8.69
C ILE A 237 15.88 -19.35 10.01
N ASN A 238 15.11 -18.50 10.70
CA ASN A 238 15.51 -17.94 11.99
C ASN A 238 15.74 -19.02 13.06
N ASN A 239 14.96 -20.10 13.02
CA ASN A 239 15.15 -21.24 13.92
C ASN A 239 16.41 -22.05 13.60
N ILE A 240 16.79 -22.17 12.32
CA ILE A 240 18.03 -22.83 11.88
C ILE A 240 19.24 -22.00 12.32
N ASP A 241 19.23 -20.70 12.12
CA ASP A 241 20.32 -19.80 12.53
C ASP A 241 20.56 -19.87 14.06
N LEU A 242 19.49 -19.97 14.86
CA LEU A 242 19.61 -20.17 16.31
C LEU A 242 20.23 -21.54 16.65
N ASN A 243 19.91 -22.59 15.87
CA ASN A 243 20.48 -23.94 16.08
C ASN A 243 21.95 -24.01 15.67
N GLU A 244 22.39 -23.29 14.63
CA GLU A 244 23.82 -23.20 14.26
C GLU A 244 24.63 -22.49 15.36
N THR A 245 24.10 -21.43 15.96
CA THR A 245 24.75 -20.77 17.11
C THR A 245 24.89 -21.70 18.31
N ASP A 246 23.88 -22.57 18.56
CA ASP A 246 23.93 -23.60 19.59
C ASP A 246 24.92 -24.73 19.27
N VAL A 247 25.06 -25.07 17.99
CA VAL A 247 26.07 -26.04 17.51
C VAL A 247 27.48 -25.48 17.65
N ASP A 248 27.70 -24.22 17.28
CA ASP A 248 29.00 -23.55 17.42
C ASP A 248 29.41 -23.42 18.89
N ASN A 249 28.47 -23.07 19.78
CA ASN A 249 28.69 -23.05 21.21
C ASN A 249 29.01 -24.44 21.78
N LYS A 250 28.34 -25.46 21.33
CA LYS A 250 28.57 -26.85 21.76
C LYS A 250 29.89 -27.37 21.24
N LEU A 251 30.26 -27.10 19.99
CA LEU A 251 31.57 -27.40 19.42
C LEU A 251 32.69 -26.69 20.16
N ALA A 252 32.50 -25.42 20.53
CA ALA A 252 33.48 -24.65 21.29
C ALA A 252 33.70 -25.26 22.68
N VAL A 253 32.65 -25.70 23.37
CA VAL A 253 32.73 -26.37 24.69
C VAL A 253 33.40 -27.74 24.54
N ASP A 254 33.02 -28.54 23.56
CA ASP A 254 33.62 -29.88 23.36
C ASP A 254 35.13 -29.80 22.97
N ILE A 255 35.51 -28.80 22.17
CA ILE A 255 36.94 -28.53 21.85
C ILE A 255 37.72 -28.08 23.10
N PHE A 256 37.09 -27.27 23.95
CA PHE A 256 37.71 -26.79 25.18
C PHE A 256 37.93 -27.93 26.18
N ASP A 257 36.91 -28.76 26.39
CA ASP A 257 36.98 -29.92 27.26
C ASP A 257 37.99 -30.98 26.78
N ALA A 258 38.11 -31.18 25.46
CA ALA A 258 39.09 -32.08 24.87
C ALA A 258 40.52 -31.62 25.01
N ASN A 259 40.76 -30.31 25.15
CA ASN A 259 42.11 -29.72 25.31
C ASN A 259 42.53 -29.51 26.77
N VAL A 260 41.60 -29.54 27.74
CA VAL A 260 41.87 -29.36 29.17
C VAL A 260 42.00 -30.70 29.91
N GLY A 261 41.64 -31.79 29.25
CA GLY A 261 41.72 -33.18 29.81
C GLY A 261 43.04 -33.93 29.53
N ARG A 262 44.16 -33.20 29.31
CA ARG A 262 45.51 -33.83 29.22
C ARG A 262 46.43 -33.30 30.29
#